data_1b34657100ca1855d044c215b37cc6ca
#
_entry.id   1b34657100ca1855d044c215b37cc6ca
#
_cell.length_a   1.000
_cell.length_b   1.000
_cell.length_c   1.000
_cell.angle_alpha   90.00
_cell.angle_beta   90.00
_cell.angle_gamma   90.00
#
_symmetry.space_group_name_H-M   'P 1'
#
loop_
_entity.id
_entity.type
_entity.pdbx_description
1 polymer ?
#
loop_
_entity_poly.entity_id
_entity_poly.type
_entity_poly.pdbx_seq_one_letter_code
_entity_poly.pdbx_strand_id
1 'polypeptide(L)'
;MGSREQTSLARLGAELERLADELVRLGGGGVEQAEAPPPAKGLERPADRLRRRLLEARRARGLRQADLADRLGRPQSFVSNYERGERRLEVSEFIVIARVLGVDAAAVVAELVADG
;
A
#
# COMPACT_ATOMS: atom_id res chain seq x y z
N MET A 1 26.61 1.84 24.81
CA MET A 1 25.60 2.87 24.62
C MET A 1 25.33 3.17 23.17
N GLY A 2 26.38 3.27 22.37
CA GLY A 2 26.17 3.56 20.95
C GLY A 2 25.31 2.55 20.25
N SER A 3 25.56 1.29 20.47
CA SER A 3 24.77 0.28 19.79
C SER A 3 23.34 0.28 20.31
N ARG A 4 23.18 0.59 21.57
CA ARG A 4 21.88 0.69 22.16
C ARG A 4 21.12 1.89 21.57
N GLU A 5 21.84 2.98 21.38
CA GLU A 5 21.22 4.15 20.79
C GLU A 5 20.84 3.91 19.34
N GLN A 6 21.70 3.23 18.61
CA GLN A 6 21.37 2.89 17.25
C GLN A 6 20.19 1.97 17.18
N THR A 7 20.14 1.00 18.07
CA THR A 7 18.98 0.13 18.14
C THR A 7 17.74 0.93 18.48
N SER A 8 17.88 1.90 19.36
CA SER A 8 16.77 2.74 19.73
C SER A 8 16.27 3.56 18.56
N LEU A 9 17.18 4.08 17.75
CA LEU A 9 16.78 4.87 16.60
C LEU A 9 16.07 4.01 15.56
N ALA A 10 16.58 2.83 15.31
CA ALA A 10 15.93 1.92 14.38
C ALA A 10 14.58 1.52 14.92
N ARG A 11 14.53 1.24 16.21
CA ARG A 11 13.29 0.88 16.83
C ARG A 11 12.31 2.04 16.85
N LEU A 12 12.83 3.23 17.05
CA LEU A 12 12.02 4.42 17.05
C LEU A 12 11.38 4.64 15.69
N GLY A 13 12.14 4.42 14.63
CA GLY A 13 11.58 4.51 13.30
C GLY A 13 10.46 3.53 13.08
N ALA A 14 10.69 2.28 13.50
CA ALA A 14 9.67 1.26 13.37
C ALA A 14 8.46 1.58 14.23
N GLU A 15 8.69 2.11 15.41
CA GLU A 15 7.59 2.47 16.30
C GLU A 15 6.82 3.67 15.78
N LEU A 16 7.52 4.61 15.18
CA LEU A 16 6.83 5.74 14.58
C LEU A 16 5.93 5.30 13.44
N GLU A 17 6.41 4.38 12.64
CA GLU A 17 5.58 3.83 11.58
C GLU A 17 4.37 3.13 12.15
N ARG A 18 4.56 2.37 13.19
CA ARG A 18 3.48 1.66 13.82
C ARG A 18 2.49 2.61 14.46
N LEU A 19 3.00 3.65 15.11
CA LEU A 19 2.14 4.64 15.74
C LEU A 19 1.33 5.39 14.69
N ALA A 20 1.95 5.69 13.57
CA ALA A 20 1.23 6.34 12.50
C ALA A 20 0.09 5.45 12.00
N ASP A 21 0.36 4.16 11.88
CA ASP A 21 -0.66 3.21 11.48
C ASP A 21 -1.78 3.16 12.51
N GLU A 22 -1.42 3.17 13.78
CA GLU A 22 -2.40 3.11 14.83
C GLU A 22 -3.24 4.37 14.90
N LEU A 23 -2.62 5.51 14.70
CA LEU A 23 -3.35 6.76 14.66
C LEU A 23 -4.36 6.75 13.52
N VAL A 24 -3.94 6.23 12.40
CA VAL A 24 -4.84 6.13 11.26
C VAL A 24 -6.01 5.23 11.60
N ARG A 25 -5.76 4.12 12.28
CA ARG A 25 -6.83 3.20 12.60
C ARG A 25 -7.76 3.75 13.66
N LEU A 26 -7.20 4.42 14.65
CA LEU A 26 -8.00 4.86 15.79
C LEU A 26 -8.83 6.06 15.45
N GLY A 27 -8.26 7.18 15.67
CA GLY A 27 -9.00 8.37 15.38
C GLY A 27 -8.78 8.78 13.99
N GLY A 28 -7.56 8.50 13.58
CA GLY A 28 -7.14 8.91 12.29
C GLY A 28 -7.91 8.25 11.17
N GLY A 29 -8.27 7.00 11.38
CA GLY A 29 -9.01 6.35 10.34
C GLY A 29 -10.19 7.17 9.91
N GLY A 30 -10.90 7.68 10.90
CA GLY A 30 -12.01 8.53 10.60
C GLY A 30 -11.61 9.86 10.04
N VAL A 31 -10.56 10.41 10.64
CA VAL A 31 -10.10 11.71 10.21
C VAL A 31 -9.63 11.66 8.78
N GLU A 32 -8.80 10.68 8.46
CA GLU A 32 -8.30 10.54 7.13
C GLU A 32 -9.40 10.47 6.11
N GLN A 33 -10.34 9.62 6.39
CA GLN A 33 -11.38 9.41 5.43
C GLN A 33 -12.26 10.61 5.31
N ALA A 34 -12.44 11.30 6.41
CA ALA A 34 -13.23 12.51 6.36
C ALA A 34 -12.54 13.58 5.58
N GLU A 35 -11.21 13.61 5.68
CA GLU A 35 -10.47 14.68 5.07
C GLU A 35 -10.20 14.49 3.62
N ALA A 36 -10.16 13.26 3.20
CA ALA A 36 -9.70 12.98 1.86
C ALA A 36 -10.80 12.41 1.01
N PRO A 37 -11.73 13.24 0.57
CA PRO A 37 -12.68 12.74 -0.41
C PRO A 37 -11.92 12.30 -1.64
N PRO A 38 -12.37 11.25 -2.30
CA PRO A 38 -11.69 10.80 -3.48
C PRO A 38 -11.62 11.91 -4.51
N PRO A 39 -10.51 12.03 -5.22
CA PRO A 39 -10.41 13.03 -6.28
C PRO A 39 -11.46 12.77 -7.33
N ALA A 40 -11.83 13.82 -8.01
CA ALA A 40 -12.80 13.69 -9.10
C ALA A 40 -12.22 12.74 -10.14
N LYS A 41 -13.12 12.03 -10.78
CA LYS A 41 -12.72 11.10 -11.81
C LYS A 41 -11.93 11.84 -12.88
N GLY A 42 -10.80 11.31 -13.27
CA GLY A 42 -9.93 11.95 -14.23
C GLY A 42 -8.85 12.78 -13.61
N LEU A 43 -9.02 13.16 -12.34
CA LEU A 43 -7.98 13.87 -11.60
C LEU A 43 -7.21 12.96 -10.70
N GLU A 44 -7.62 11.71 -10.60
CA GLU A 44 -6.92 10.74 -9.78
C GLU A 44 -5.55 10.47 -10.37
N ARG A 45 -4.54 10.48 -9.50
CA ARG A 45 -3.18 10.24 -9.97
C ARG A 45 -3.03 8.79 -10.43
N PRO A 46 -2.12 8.55 -11.38
CA PRO A 46 -1.87 7.17 -11.80
C PRO A 46 -1.51 6.24 -10.64
N ALA A 47 -0.78 6.74 -9.66
CA ALA A 47 -0.43 5.92 -8.50
C ALA A 47 -1.66 5.48 -7.72
N ASP A 48 -2.66 6.35 -7.62
CA ASP A 48 -3.89 6.01 -6.92
C ASP A 48 -4.70 4.99 -7.68
N ARG A 49 -4.74 5.10 -9.00
CA ARG A 49 -5.42 4.12 -9.82
C ARG A 49 -4.73 2.77 -9.78
N LEU A 50 -3.40 2.79 -9.76
CA LEU A 50 -2.63 1.56 -9.65
C LEU A 50 -2.98 0.83 -8.36
N ARG A 51 -2.94 1.54 -7.26
CA ARG A 51 -3.22 0.95 -5.96
C ARG A 51 -4.64 0.38 -5.91
N ARG A 52 -5.60 1.12 -6.45
CA ARG A 52 -6.98 0.65 -6.49
C ARG A 52 -7.12 -0.60 -7.37
N ARG A 53 -6.43 -0.60 -8.50
CA ARG A 53 -6.47 -1.75 -9.40
C ARG A 53 -5.91 -3.00 -8.73
N LEU A 54 -4.82 -2.85 -7.97
CA LEU A 54 -4.25 -3.98 -7.26
C LEU A 54 -5.15 -4.44 -6.12
N LEU A 55 -5.78 -3.51 -5.44
CA LEU A 55 -6.73 -3.84 -4.39
C LEU A 55 -7.89 -4.66 -4.95
N GLU A 56 -8.42 -4.23 -6.07
CA GLU A 56 -9.52 -4.94 -6.72
C GLU A 56 -9.09 -6.34 -7.14
N ALA A 57 -7.87 -6.46 -7.67
CA ALA A 57 -7.36 -7.76 -8.07
C ALA A 57 -7.20 -8.68 -6.87
N ARG A 58 -6.74 -8.15 -5.75
CA ARG A 58 -6.61 -8.95 -4.53
C ARG A 58 -7.98 -9.47 -4.10
N ARG A 59 -8.96 -8.59 -4.08
CA ARG A 59 -10.31 -8.97 -3.64
C ARG A 59 -10.94 -9.96 -4.61
N ALA A 60 -10.69 -9.76 -5.90
CA ALA A 60 -11.23 -10.66 -6.89
C ALA A 60 -10.69 -12.08 -6.74
N ARG A 61 -9.49 -12.22 -6.18
CA ARG A 61 -8.94 -13.53 -5.92
C ARG A 61 -9.31 -14.06 -4.54
N GLY A 62 -10.11 -13.32 -3.80
CA GLY A 62 -10.53 -13.75 -2.48
C GLY A 62 -9.43 -13.72 -1.44
N LEU A 63 -8.40 -12.94 -1.66
CA LEU A 63 -7.27 -12.87 -0.75
C LEU A 63 -7.44 -11.72 0.22
N ARG A 64 -7.13 -11.98 1.48
CA ARG A 64 -7.04 -10.92 2.48
C ARG A 64 -5.66 -10.28 2.36
N GLN A 65 -5.51 -9.12 2.98
CA GLN A 65 -4.20 -8.47 3.02
C GLN A 65 -3.13 -9.39 3.59
N ALA A 66 -3.47 -10.11 4.64
CA ALA A 66 -2.50 -11.02 5.26
C ALA A 66 -2.11 -12.14 4.31
N ASP A 67 -3.05 -12.65 3.53
CA ASP A 67 -2.76 -13.71 2.59
C ASP A 67 -1.81 -13.25 1.51
N LEU A 68 -2.04 -12.07 0.99
CA LEU A 68 -1.15 -11.50 -0.02
C LEU A 68 0.23 -11.25 0.57
N ALA A 69 0.28 -10.69 1.78
CA ALA A 69 1.55 -10.42 2.44
C ALA A 69 2.36 -11.70 2.61
N ASP A 70 1.71 -12.78 3.00
CA ASP A 70 2.38 -14.07 3.14
C ASP A 70 3.00 -14.51 1.83
N ARG A 71 2.25 -14.38 0.76
CA ARG A 71 2.75 -14.78 -0.56
C ARG A 71 3.91 -13.91 -1.03
N LEU A 72 3.92 -12.66 -0.59
CA LEU A 72 4.99 -11.74 -0.94
C LEU A 72 6.19 -11.87 -0.01
N GLY A 73 6.05 -12.61 1.09
CA GLY A 73 7.10 -12.68 2.09
C GLY A 73 7.31 -11.35 2.79
N ARG A 74 6.25 -10.59 2.95
CA ARG A 74 6.29 -9.27 3.57
C ARG A 74 5.30 -9.20 4.73
N PRO A 75 5.49 -8.27 5.67
CA PRO A 75 4.50 -8.07 6.72
C PRO A 75 3.18 -7.56 6.14
N GLN A 76 2.09 -7.84 6.84
CA GLN A 76 0.80 -7.35 6.41
C GLN A 76 0.79 -5.82 6.28
N SER A 77 1.55 -5.13 7.12
CA SER A 77 1.61 -3.68 7.05
C SER A 77 2.09 -3.18 5.69
N PHE A 78 2.94 -3.95 5.03
CA PHE A 78 3.37 -3.57 3.69
C PHE A 78 2.17 -3.45 2.76
N VAL A 79 1.30 -4.45 2.77
CA VAL A 79 0.13 -4.45 1.90
C VAL A 79 -0.84 -3.35 2.32
N SER A 80 -1.14 -3.25 3.61
CA SER A 80 -2.09 -2.26 4.04
C SER A 80 -1.60 -0.84 3.79
N ASN A 81 -0.30 -0.62 3.91
CA ASN A 81 0.25 0.72 3.70
C ASN A 81 0.21 1.12 2.22
N TYR A 82 0.56 0.21 1.33
CA TYR A 82 0.48 0.60 -0.07
C TYR A 82 -0.97 0.74 -0.53
N GLU A 83 -1.87 -0.07 0.01
CA GLU A 83 -3.27 0.03 -0.37
C GLU A 83 -3.90 1.33 0.10
N ARG A 84 -3.42 1.85 1.23
CA ARG A 84 -3.90 3.13 1.73
C ARG A 84 -3.18 4.32 1.10
N GLY A 85 -2.18 4.06 0.30
CA GLY A 85 -1.43 5.14 -0.32
C GLY A 85 -0.36 5.73 0.58
N GLU A 86 -0.06 5.07 1.68
CA GLU A 86 0.95 5.56 2.62
C GLU A 86 2.34 5.08 2.27
N ARG A 87 2.44 4.14 1.36
CA ARG A 87 3.71 3.64 0.89
C ARG A 87 3.65 3.54 -0.62
N ARG A 88 4.66 4.08 -1.27
CA ARG A 88 4.76 3.96 -2.71
C ARG A 88 5.32 2.60 -3.08
N LEU A 89 4.92 2.11 -4.22
CA LEU A 89 5.44 0.85 -4.74
C LEU A 89 6.53 1.14 -5.75
N GLU A 90 7.64 0.45 -5.60
CA GLU A 90 8.65 0.43 -6.64
C GLU A 90 8.16 -0.46 -7.77
N VAL A 91 8.68 -0.20 -8.96
CA VAL A 91 8.25 -0.98 -10.13
C VAL A 91 8.47 -2.47 -9.92
N SER A 92 9.60 -2.85 -9.33
CA SER A 92 9.87 -4.25 -9.07
C SER A 92 8.86 -4.85 -8.11
N GLU A 93 8.46 -4.10 -7.10
CA GLU A 93 7.46 -4.56 -6.15
C GLU A 93 6.11 -4.75 -6.83
N PHE A 94 5.74 -3.81 -7.66
CA PHE A 94 4.50 -3.90 -8.41
C PHE A 94 4.48 -5.15 -9.30
N ILE A 95 5.58 -5.41 -9.98
CA ILE A 95 5.65 -6.58 -10.86
C ILE A 95 5.45 -7.87 -10.06
N VAL A 96 6.07 -7.98 -8.91
CA VAL A 96 5.92 -9.16 -8.06
C VAL A 96 4.49 -9.30 -7.58
N ILE A 97 3.90 -8.20 -7.13
CA ILE A 97 2.52 -8.22 -6.67
C ILE A 97 1.58 -8.66 -7.79
N ALA A 98 1.79 -8.09 -8.98
CA ALA A 98 0.96 -8.43 -10.12
C ALA A 98 1.04 -9.92 -10.44
N ARG A 99 2.24 -10.49 -10.37
CA ARG A 99 2.42 -11.92 -10.62
C ARG A 99 1.67 -12.75 -9.60
N VAL A 100 1.79 -12.38 -8.33
CA VAL A 100 1.11 -13.13 -7.27
C VAL A 100 -0.39 -13.04 -7.45
N LEU A 101 -0.88 -11.89 -7.88
CA LEU A 101 -2.31 -11.70 -8.09
C LEU A 101 -2.80 -12.24 -9.43
N GLY A 102 -1.89 -12.68 -10.28
CA GLY A 102 -2.28 -13.24 -11.57
C GLY A 102 -2.75 -12.19 -12.56
N VAL A 103 -2.30 -10.96 -12.41
CA VAL A 103 -2.64 -9.90 -13.37
C VAL A 103 -1.40 -9.57 -14.19
N ASP A 104 -1.65 -9.13 -15.41
CA ASP A 104 -0.57 -8.74 -16.31
C ASP A 104 -0.14 -7.32 -15.98
N ALA A 105 1.07 -7.18 -15.46
CA ALA A 105 1.58 -5.87 -15.08
C ALA A 105 1.61 -4.90 -16.26
N ALA A 106 1.99 -5.38 -17.42
CA ALA A 106 2.04 -4.52 -18.60
C ALA A 106 0.65 -4.02 -18.97
N ALA A 107 -0.35 -4.90 -18.86
CA ALA A 107 -1.72 -4.51 -19.16
C ALA A 107 -2.23 -3.46 -18.16
N VAL A 108 -1.87 -3.62 -16.90
CA VAL A 108 -2.26 -2.64 -15.88
C VAL A 108 -1.64 -1.29 -16.21
N VAL A 109 -0.36 -1.27 -16.56
CA VAL A 109 0.30 -0.01 -16.92
C VAL A 109 -0.38 0.61 -18.14
N ALA A 110 -0.72 -0.21 -19.12
CA ALA A 110 -1.40 0.29 -20.32
C ALA A 110 -2.73 0.94 -19.97
N GLU A 111 -3.47 0.34 -19.04
CA GLU A 111 -4.71 0.94 -18.57
C GLU A 111 -4.47 2.31 -17.94
N LEU A 112 -3.44 2.41 -17.12
CA LEU A 112 -3.13 3.68 -16.48
C LEU A 112 -2.75 4.75 -17.47
N VAL A 113 -1.99 4.36 -18.47
CA VAL A 113 -1.56 5.30 -19.52
C VAL A 113 -2.74 5.74 -20.38
N ALA A 114 -3.61 4.80 -20.73
CA ALA A 114 -4.75 5.11 -21.57
C ALA A 114 -5.73 6.06 -20.89
N ASP A 115 -5.89 5.87 -19.57
CA ASP A 115 -6.81 6.72 -18.81
C ASP A 115 -6.22 8.07 -18.51
N GLY A 116 -4.91 8.18 -18.56
CA GLY A 116 -4.23 9.43 -18.30
C GLY A 116 -4.32 10.35 -19.49
#